data_1e8d19475fcefba59dd9b96c1af50585
#
_entry.id   1e8d19475fcefba59dd9b96c1af50585
#
_cell.length_a   1.000
_cell.length_b   1.000
_cell.length_c   1.000
_cell.angle_alpha   90.00
_cell.angle_beta   90.00
_cell.angle_gamma   90.00
#
_symmetry.space_group_name_H-M   'P 1'
#
loop_
_entity.id
_entity.type
_entity.pdbx_description
1 polymer ?
#
loop_
_entity_poly.entity_id
_entity_poly.type
_entity_poly.pdbx_seq_one_letter_code
_entity_poly.pdbx_strand_id
1 'polypeptide(L)'
;MPVLPLTGGCLCGAVRYEVTEPPVSASYCHCTRCQRRSGTAASAQARVAPGSLHVVQGAELVAEWVPPDEGWPKCFCSACGSALWSRSRTEDGVYSVRLGTFDADPGIRPEYRQYVAYAAPWEELPDDGLPTYDERRPA
;
A
#
# COMPACT_ATOMS: atom_id res chain seq x y z
N MET A 1 14.29 13.91 8.48
CA MET A 1 12.86 13.66 8.78
C MET A 1 12.02 14.28 7.68
N PRO A 2 11.09 13.55 7.09
CA PRO A 2 10.21 14.15 6.12
C PRO A 2 9.30 15.19 6.77
N VAL A 3 8.93 16.20 6.00
CA VAL A 3 8.04 17.25 6.45
C VAL A 3 6.60 16.79 6.26
N LEU A 4 5.78 16.92 7.30
CA LEU A 4 4.35 16.63 7.20
C LEU A 4 3.58 17.88 6.72
N PRO A 5 2.47 17.68 5.95
CA PRO A 5 1.96 16.38 5.53
C PRO A 5 2.80 15.76 4.43
N LEU A 6 2.85 14.44 4.39
CA LEU A 6 3.36 13.72 3.22
C LEU A 6 2.36 13.85 2.10
N THR A 7 2.82 13.95 0.86
CA THR A 7 1.93 14.06 -0.31
C THR A 7 2.18 12.93 -1.29
N GLY A 8 1.17 12.62 -2.07
CA GLY A 8 1.26 11.60 -3.09
C GLY A 8 0.07 11.60 -4.03
N GLY A 9 0.06 10.64 -4.93
CA GLY A 9 -1.03 10.53 -5.90
C GLY A 9 -0.80 9.47 -6.96
N CYS A 10 -1.70 9.44 -7.94
CA CYS A 10 -1.65 8.50 -9.05
C CYS A 10 -0.72 8.99 -10.16
N LEU A 11 -0.44 8.09 -11.11
CA LEU A 11 0.45 8.39 -12.24
C LEU A 11 -0.03 9.57 -13.09
N CYS A 12 -1.34 9.65 -13.38
CA CYS A 12 -1.85 10.74 -14.22
C CYS A 12 -1.97 12.07 -13.46
N GLY A 13 -1.80 12.07 -12.15
CA GLY A 13 -1.87 13.27 -11.32
C GLY A 13 -3.27 13.74 -10.97
N ALA A 14 -4.30 13.06 -11.44
CA ALA A 14 -5.69 13.48 -11.18
C ALA A 14 -6.11 13.24 -9.73
N VAL A 15 -5.61 12.16 -9.10
CA VAL A 15 -5.86 11.86 -7.69
C VAL A 15 -4.65 12.30 -6.88
N ARG A 16 -4.89 13.15 -5.88
CA ARG A 16 -3.86 13.64 -4.97
C ARG A 16 -4.31 13.45 -3.53
N TYR A 17 -3.37 13.10 -2.65
CA TYR A 17 -3.67 12.89 -1.24
C TYR A 17 -2.58 13.47 -0.34
N GLU A 18 -2.92 13.65 0.92
CA GLU A 18 -1.99 14.02 1.98
C GLU A 18 -2.10 13.00 3.12
N VAL A 19 -0.97 12.74 3.79
CA VAL A 19 -0.93 11.96 5.03
C VAL A 19 -0.39 12.87 6.12
N THR A 20 -1.19 13.12 7.14
CA THR A 20 -0.92 14.16 8.15
C THR A 20 -0.12 13.66 9.35
N GLU A 21 0.09 12.35 9.46
CA GLU A 21 0.87 11.74 10.54
C GLU A 21 1.91 10.79 9.95
N PRO A 22 3.02 10.54 10.65
CA PRO A 22 4.01 9.59 10.16
C PRO A 22 3.39 8.21 9.94
N PRO A 23 3.77 7.50 8.86
CA PRO A 23 3.33 6.11 8.68
C PRO A 23 3.73 5.23 9.86
N VAL A 24 2.88 4.26 10.17
CA VAL A 24 3.05 3.39 11.34
C VAL A 24 4.05 2.27 11.08
N SER A 25 3.97 1.66 9.89
CA SER A 25 4.83 0.55 9.49
C SER A 25 4.83 0.43 7.97
N ALA A 26 5.79 -0.31 7.44
CA ALA A 26 5.84 -0.60 6.01
C ALA A 26 6.31 -2.03 5.79
N SER A 27 5.88 -2.64 4.70
CA SER A 27 6.22 -4.02 4.40
C SER A 27 6.07 -4.36 2.93
N TYR A 28 6.66 -5.50 2.55
CA TYR A 28 6.36 -6.16 1.27
C TYR A 28 5.43 -7.35 1.54
N CYS A 29 4.45 -7.53 0.66
CA CYS A 29 3.57 -8.70 0.71
C CYS A 29 3.70 -9.50 -0.58
N HIS A 30 4.09 -10.76 -0.45
CA HIS A 30 4.33 -11.67 -1.58
C HIS A 30 3.15 -12.59 -1.86
N CYS A 31 2.00 -12.38 -1.26
CA CYS A 31 0.84 -13.22 -1.49
C CYS A 31 0.39 -13.13 -2.96
N THR A 32 -0.30 -14.16 -3.44
CA THR A 32 -0.76 -14.21 -4.84
C THR A 32 -1.74 -13.10 -5.17
N ARG A 33 -2.51 -12.63 -4.20
CA ARG A 33 -3.41 -11.49 -4.40
C ARG A 33 -2.64 -10.20 -4.68
N CYS A 34 -1.60 -9.94 -3.89
CA CYS A 34 -0.75 -8.77 -4.10
C CYS A 34 0.00 -8.85 -5.42
N GLN A 35 0.47 -10.04 -5.80
CA GLN A 35 1.10 -10.27 -7.10
C GLN A 35 0.14 -9.93 -8.24
N ARG A 36 -1.08 -10.44 -8.19
CA ARG A 36 -2.07 -10.20 -9.24
C ARG A 36 -2.53 -8.74 -9.29
N ARG A 37 -2.72 -8.12 -8.13
CA ARG A 37 -3.14 -6.72 -8.07
C ARG A 37 -2.10 -5.78 -8.65
N SER A 38 -0.84 -6.02 -8.39
CA SER A 38 0.26 -5.14 -8.82
C SER A 38 0.89 -5.56 -10.15
N GLY A 39 0.72 -6.82 -10.53
CA GLY A 39 1.44 -7.37 -11.69
C GLY A 39 2.92 -7.53 -11.42
N THR A 40 3.33 -7.59 -10.15
CA THR A 40 4.73 -7.67 -9.73
C THR A 40 4.92 -8.78 -8.72
N ALA A 41 6.17 -8.99 -8.28
CA ALA A 41 6.50 -10.04 -7.31
C ALA A 41 5.92 -9.80 -5.93
N ALA A 42 5.70 -8.54 -5.56
CA ALA A 42 5.20 -8.18 -4.24
C ALA A 42 4.60 -6.78 -4.28
N SER A 43 3.66 -6.51 -3.38
CA SER A 43 3.24 -5.14 -3.12
C SER A 43 4.11 -4.51 -2.04
N ALA A 44 4.36 -3.21 -2.15
CA ALA A 44 5.06 -2.42 -1.14
C ALA A 44 4.08 -1.40 -0.58
N GLN A 45 3.82 -1.43 0.72
CA GLN A 45 2.83 -0.56 1.33
C GLN A 45 3.25 -0.07 2.71
N ALA A 46 2.71 1.08 3.07
CA ALA A 46 2.85 1.64 4.41
C ALA A 46 1.46 1.71 5.06
N ARG A 47 1.39 1.22 6.28
CA ARG A 47 0.20 1.41 7.12
C ARG A 47 0.20 2.85 7.62
N VAL A 48 -0.96 3.50 7.52
CA VAL A 48 -1.13 4.87 8.01
C VAL A 48 -2.05 4.89 9.22
N ALA A 49 -1.87 5.90 10.08
CA ALA A 49 -2.74 6.05 11.24
C ALA A 49 -4.19 6.28 10.77
N PRO A 50 -5.19 5.70 11.46
CA PRO A 50 -6.59 5.89 11.09
C PRO A 50 -6.93 7.39 10.97
N GLY A 51 -7.57 7.75 9.85
CA GLY A 51 -7.98 9.13 9.59
C GLY A 51 -6.88 10.08 9.16
N SER A 52 -5.64 9.62 9.00
CA SER A 52 -4.52 10.51 8.65
C SER A 52 -4.37 10.77 7.14
N LEU A 53 -4.96 9.94 6.28
CA LEU A 53 -4.90 10.15 4.84
C LEU A 53 -6.15 10.88 4.35
N HIS A 54 -5.94 11.97 3.63
CA HIS A 54 -7.01 12.79 3.06
C HIS A 54 -6.82 12.97 1.57
N VAL A 55 -7.86 12.68 0.79
CA VAL A 55 -7.84 12.93 -0.66
C VAL A 55 -8.09 14.42 -0.86
N VAL A 56 -7.12 15.11 -1.42
CA VAL A 56 -7.20 16.57 -1.62
C VAL A 56 -7.61 16.95 -3.03
N GLN A 57 -7.57 16.01 -3.98
CA GLN A 57 -7.98 16.23 -5.37
C GLN A 57 -8.38 14.90 -5.99
N GLY A 58 -9.44 14.90 -6.79
CA GLY A 58 -9.82 13.76 -7.63
C GLY A 58 -10.50 12.62 -6.87
N ALA A 59 -11.11 12.88 -5.71
CA ALA A 59 -11.81 11.84 -4.93
C ALA A 59 -12.84 11.08 -5.77
N GLU A 60 -13.49 11.75 -6.71
CA GLU A 60 -14.50 11.17 -7.62
C GLU A 60 -13.91 10.17 -8.60
N LEU A 61 -12.61 10.20 -8.81
CA LEU A 61 -11.89 9.25 -9.69
C LEU A 61 -11.40 8.02 -8.95
N VAL A 62 -11.45 8.00 -7.63
CA VAL A 62 -11.03 6.83 -6.86
C VAL A 62 -12.12 5.77 -6.98
N ALA A 63 -11.76 4.66 -7.63
CA ALA A 63 -12.62 3.49 -7.75
C ALA A 63 -12.22 2.47 -6.69
N GLU A 64 -13.17 1.63 -6.32
CA GLU A 64 -12.95 0.61 -5.30
C GLU A 64 -13.38 -0.75 -5.81
N TRP A 65 -12.52 -1.74 -5.61
CA TRP A 65 -12.89 -3.14 -5.78
C TRP A 65 -13.00 -3.77 -4.40
N VAL A 66 -14.17 -4.34 -4.12
CA VAL A 66 -14.45 -5.01 -2.86
C VAL A 66 -14.33 -6.51 -3.07
N PRO A 67 -13.39 -7.20 -2.41
CA PRO A 67 -13.28 -8.65 -2.52
C PRO A 67 -14.58 -9.33 -2.06
N PRO A 68 -14.96 -10.47 -2.68
CA PRO A 68 -16.16 -11.19 -2.25
C PRO A 68 -16.02 -11.89 -0.90
N ASP A 69 -14.79 -12.02 -0.41
CA ASP A 69 -14.48 -12.58 0.91
C ASP A 69 -14.24 -11.46 1.93
N GLU A 70 -13.51 -11.75 3.00
CA GLU A 70 -13.19 -10.79 4.05
C GLU A 70 -11.95 -9.93 3.72
N GLY A 71 -11.42 -10.05 2.51
CA GLY A 71 -10.30 -9.22 2.06
C GLY A 71 -10.67 -7.76 2.08
N TRP A 72 -9.67 -6.90 2.24
CA TRP A 72 -9.92 -5.47 2.34
C TRP A 72 -10.10 -4.82 0.98
N PRO A 73 -11.04 -3.86 0.88
CA PRO A 73 -11.26 -3.13 -0.36
C PRO A 73 -9.99 -2.47 -0.89
N LYS A 74 -9.82 -2.50 -2.20
CA LYS A 74 -8.66 -1.96 -2.92
C LYS A 74 -9.09 -0.76 -3.74
N CYS A 75 -8.42 0.36 -3.52
CA CYS A 75 -8.73 1.60 -4.20
C CYS A 75 -7.67 1.94 -5.24
N PHE A 76 -8.12 2.48 -6.36
CA PHE A 76 -7.26 2.80 -7.48
C PHE A 76 -7.82 3.98 -8.26
N CYS A 77 -6.97 4.63 -9.07
CA CYS A 77 -7.43 5.70 -9.95
C CYS A 77 -8.17 5.11 -11.14
N SER A 78 -9.42 5.49 -11.34
CA SER A 78 -10.21 5.00 -12.47
C SER A 78 -9.75 5.56 -13.82
N ALA A 79 -9.01 6.67 -13.83
CA ALA A 79 -8.51 7.28 -15.06
C ALA A 79 -7.21 6.60 -15.55
N CYS A 80 -6.27 6.27 -14.68
CA CYS A 80 -4.99 5.70 -15.09
C CYS A 80 -4.71 4.30 -14.52
N GLY A 81 -5.55 3.79 -13.63
CA GLY A 81 -5.40 2.45 -13.08
C GLY A 81 -4.39 2.31 -11.95
N SER A 82 -3.75 3.39 -11.50
CA SER A 82 -2.77 3.31 -10.42
C SER A 82 -3.37 2.73 -9.16
N ALA A 83 -2.74 1.68 -8.60
CA ALA A 83 -3.11 1.17 -7.28
C ALA A 83 -2.73 2.22 -6.24
N LEU A 84 -3.65 2.59 -5.38
CA LEU A 84 -3.46 3.67 -4.42
C LEU A 84 -3.35 3.15 -2.99
N TRP A 85 -4.43 2.54 -2.47
CA TRP A 85 -4.48 2.10 -1.08
C TRP A 85 -5.48 0.99 -0.86
N SER A 86 -5.42 0.41 0.34
CA SER A 86 -6.45 -0.47 0.87
C SER A 86 -7.25 0.28 1.94
N ARG A 87 -8.56 0.07 1.95
CA ARG A 87 -9.43 0.65 2.96
C ARG A 87 -9.68 -0.38 4.05
N SER A 88 -9.70 0.06 5.30
CA SER A 88 -10.02 -0.83 6.42
C SER A 88 -11.50 -1.21 6.41
N ARG A 89 -11.79 -2.44 6.80
CA ARG A 89 -13.17 -2.88 7.07
C ARG A 89 -13.59 -2.64 8.51
N THR A 90 -12.62 -2.41 9.40
CA THR A 90 -12.88 -2.29 10.84
C THR A 90 -12.71 -0.88 11.37
N GLU A 91 -11.99 -0.04 10.66
CA GLU A 91 -11.73 1.35 11.02
C GLU A 91 -12.12 2.25 9.86
N ASP A 92 -12.44 3.50 10.15
CA ASP A 92 -12.74 4.45 9.09
C ASP A 92 -11.47 4.81 8.30
N GLY A 93 -11.63 4.90 6.99
CA GLY A 93 -10.63 5.44 6.09
C GLY A 93 -9.60 4.44 5.60
N VAL A 94 -8.50 5.00 5.10
CA VAL A 94 -7.43 4.24 4.48
C VAL A 94 -6.61 3.51 5.54
N TYR A 95 -6.29 2.24 5.25
CA TYR A 95 -5.44 1.44 6.12
C TYR A 95 -3.99 1.44 5.68
N SER A 96 -3.75 1.16 4.41
CA SER A 96 -2.40 1.13 3.87
C SER A 96 -2.35 1.80 2.51
N VAL A 97 -1.26 2.51 2.27
CA VAL A 97 -1.03 3.21 1.02
C VAL A 97 0.17 2.58 0.30
N ARG A 98 0.12 2.52 -1.02
CA ARG A 98 1.22 1.97 -1.81
C ARG A 98 2.40 2.93 -1.73
N LEU A 99 3.58 2.41 -1.35
CA LEU A 99 4.77 3.24 -1.13
C LEU A 99 5.18 4.03 -2.36
N GLY A 100 5.03 3.46 -3.55
CA GLY A 100 5.40 4.12 -4.79
C GLY A 100 4.56 5.33 -5.15
N THR A 101 3.45 5.57 -4.46
CA THR A 101 2.58 6.73 -4.74
C THR A 101 2.98 7.99 -3.99
N PHE A 102 3.90 7.92 -3.04
CA PHE A 102 4.43 9.12 -2.37
C PHE A 102 5.28 9.94 -3.34
N ASP A 103 5.18 11.26 -3.23
CA ASP A 103 5.93 12.19 -4.08
C ASP A 103 7.42 12.22 -3.72
N ALA A 104 7.76 12.01 -2.45
CA ALA A 104 9.10 12.05 -1.94
C ALA A 104 9.28 10.94 -0.90
N ASP A 105 10.46 10.86 -0.30
CA ASP A 105 10.78 9.87 0.71
C ASP A 105 9.81 9.99 1.89
N PRO A 106 9.02 8.94 2.18
CA PRO A 106 8.05 8.99 3.28
C PRO A 106 8.67 8.85 4.68
N GLY A 107 10.00 8.69 4.77
CA GLY A 107 10.69 8.56 6.05
C GLY A 107 10.58 7.19 6.69
N ILE A 108 10.02 6.22 5.99
CA ILE A 108 9.88 4.85 6.47
C ILE A 108 10.40 3.89 5.41
N ARG A 109 10.85 2.72 5.84
CA ARG A 109 11.33 1.65 4.96
C ARG A 109 10.55 0.39 5.25
N PRO A 110 10.36 -0.50 4.27
CA PRO A 110 9.82 -1.82 4.55
C PRO A 110 10.64 -2.52 5.63
N GLU A 111 9.93 -3.08 6.61
CA GLU A 111 10.54 -3.66 7.80
C GLU A 111 10.55 -5.19 7.74
N TYR A 112 9.74 -5.78 6.87
CA TYR A 112 9.62 -7.22 6.75
C TYR A 112 8.98 -7.61 5.41
N ARG A 113 9.08 -8.93 5.11
CA ARG A 113 8.40 -9.56 3.98
C ARG A 113 7.46 -10.62 4.52
N GLN A 114 6.19 -10.59 4.13
CA GLN A 114 5.21 -11.59 4.55
C GLN A 114 4.66 -12.37 3.36
N TYR A 115 4.07 -13.53 3.63
CA TYR A 115 3.56 -14.47 2.65
C TYR A 115 4.64 -14.94 1.69
N VAL A 116 5.86 -15.12 2.19
CA VAL A 116 6.99 -15.55 1.34
C VAL A 116 6.85 -17.01 0.91
N ALA A 117 6.02 -17.81 1.58
CA ALA A 117 5.70 -19.16 1.13
C ALA A 117 5.04 -19.16 -0.26
N TYR A 118 4.44 -18.05 -0.66
CA TYR A 118 3.76 -17.88 -1.94
C TYR A 118 4.54 -17.01 -2.92
N ALA A 119 5.80 -16.71 -2.61
CA ALA A 119 6.62 -15.83 -3.44
C ALA A 119 6.70 -16.31 -4.89
N ALA A 120 6.77 -15.37 -5.80
CA ALA A 120 6.81 -15.65 -7.23
C ALA A 120 8.03 -16.52 -7.57
N PRO A 121 7.82 -17.65 -8.29
CA PRO A 121 8.93 -18.57 -8.58
C PRO A 121 9.97 -18.00 -9.54
N TRP A 122 9.63 -16.90 -10.24
CA TRP A 122 10.50 -16.26 -11.21
C TRP A 122 11.42 -15.20 -10.61
N GLU A 123 11.33 -14.97 -9.30
CA GLU A 123 12.18 -13.98 -8.63
C GLU A 123 12.76 -14.56 -7.34
N GLU A 124 14.06 -14.40 -7.15
CA GLU A 124 14.71 -14.70 -5.88
C GLU A 124 14.43 -13.58 -4.90
N LEU A 125 14.14 -13.96 -3.65
CA LEU A 125 14.03 -12.96 -2.58
C LEU A 125 15.42 -12.35 -2.32
N PRO A 126 15.54 -11.01 -2.26
CA PRO A 126 16.83 -10.40 -1.96
C PRO A 126 17.33 -10.77 -0.57
N ASP A 127 18.64 -10.93 -0.45
CA ASP A 127 19.31 -11.09 0.84
C ASP A 127 19.58 -9.70 1.43
N ASP A 128 18.52 -9.06 1.88
CA ASP A 128 18.54 -7.68 2.37
C ASP A 128 18.41 -7.57 3.89
N GLY A 129 18.44 -8.71 4.59
CA GLY A 129 18.37 -8.75 6.05
C GLY A 129 16.98 -8.53 6.62
N LEU A 130 15.95 -8.35 5.80
CA LEU A 130 14.59 -8.18 6.30
C LEU A 130 14.05 -9.50 6.85
N PRO A 131 13.38 -9.49 8.02
CA PRO A 131 12.67 -10.66 8.49
C PRO A 131 11.64 -11.13 7.47
N THR A 132 11.49 -12.44 7.33
CA THR A 132 10.52 -13.05 6.42
C THR A 132 9.54 -13.92 7.19
N TYR A 133 8.30 -13.93 6.73
CA TYR A 133 7.23 -14.73 7.32
C TYR A 133 6.53 -15.50 6.22
N ASP A 134 6.33 -16.82 6.44
CA ASP A 134 5.66 -17.67 5.45
C ASP A 134 4.24 -17.24 5.17
N GLU A 135 3.54 -16.77 6.19
CA GLU A 135 2.20 -16.23 6.14
C GLU A 135 2.22 -14.79 6.63
N ARG A 136 1.13 -14.31 7.22
CA ARG A 136 1.06 -12.98 7.79
C ARG A 136 2.04 -12.84 8.96
N ARG A 137 2.66 -11.68 9.11
CA ARG A 137 3.48 -11.38 10.29
C ARG A 137 2.61 -11.46 11.55
N PRO A 138 3.03 -12.22 12.56
CA PRO A 138 2.31 -12.25 13.84
C PRO A 138 2.21 -10.86 14.47
N ALA A 139 1.11 -10.61 15.16
CA ALA A 139 0.88 -9.34 15.85
C ALA A 139 1.86 -9.15 17.04
#